data_affb16c4456eee18bf1e5dd4582537fb
#
_entry.id   affb16c4456eee18bf1e5dd4582537fb
#
_cell.length_a   1.000
_cell.length_b   1.000
_cell.length_c   1.000
_cell.angle_alpha   90.00
_cell.angle_beta   90.00
_cell.angle_gamma   90.00
#
_symmetry.space_group_name_H-M   'P 1'
#
loop_
_entity.id
_entity.type
_entity.pdbx_description
1 polymer ?
#
loop_
_entity_poly.entity_id
_entity_poly.type
_entity_poly.pdbx_seq_one_letter_code
_entity_poly.pdbx_strand_id
1 'polypeptide(L)'
;MTICAGPAGSSSLAALARRNNPGLGAESGIEFRSRLRWSDECVRPSAKCYTFHMSEGRSRALLWILIGGGAFFLFVLAVFTLVYLTLHVGGTQTGFNGFGDRIGVVDLEGVILSPQPVVSQLKKFADDSSIKAIILHINSPGGGVAASEEIYREVKRIRADKKKKIVVSIESVGASGAFYVASASDKIYANAGSVVGSIGVIAQWVNYGDLLKWAKLKDVVIKTGEFKDTGNPARDLTPAEQAYMQDLIDNMFHQFIQAVSDGRGLKYDDVKAIANGKVWTGEQAKEMKLIDSIGDFETVVSETAKSVGISGEPTLVRPEKERKTLLDLLLGDVSEYIPSREKLMEQQAGFYYLWK
;
A
#
# COMPACT_ATOMS: atom_id res chain seq x y z
N MET A 1 47.53 -31.82 -29.41
CA MET A 1 47.36 -32.53 -28.15
C MET A 1 46.32 -33.60 -28.39
N THR A 2 46.80 -34.83 -28.53
CA THR A 2 46.02 -35.99 -28.96
C THR A 2 45.47 -36.67 -27.73
N ILE A 3 44.18 -36.87 -27.65
CA ILE A 3 43.57 -37.70 -26.61
C ILE A 3 42.74 -38.78 -27.32
N CYS A 4 43.23 -40.01 -27.20
CA CYS A 4 42.49 -41.24 -27.50
C CYS A 4 41.60 -41.59 -26.29
N ALA A 5 40.35 -41.83 -26.50
CA ALA A 5 39.50 -42.46 -25.51
C ALA A 5 38.97 -43.78 -26.07
N GLY A 6 39.31 -44.88 -25.40
CA GLY A 6 38.80 -46.23 -25.63
C GLY A 6 37.54 -46.51 -24.80
N PRO A 7 36.85 -47.60 -25.11
CA PRO A 7 35.50 -47.87 -24.60
C PRO A 7 35.49 -48.73 -23.34
N ALA A 8 34.69 -48.35 -22.37
CA ALA A 8 34.15 -49.25 -21.32
C ALA A 8 32.95 -48.48 -20.69
N GLY A 9 31.83 -49.04 -20.44
CA GLY A 9 31.28 -50.30 -20.14
C GLY A 9 29.82 -50.05 -19.77
N SER A 10 28.97 -50.85 -20.35
CA SER A 10 27.55 -50.96 -20.04
C SER A 10 27.36 -51.60 -18.68
N SER A 11 26.59 -50.98 -17.81
CA SER A 11 25.63 -51.68 -16.92
C SER A 11 25.07 -50.73 -15.87
N SER A 12 23.77 -50.94 -15.59
CA SER A 12 23.08 -50.43 -14.41
C SER A 12 22.33 -49.12 -14.54
N LEU A 13 21.19 -49.18 -15.22
CA LEU A 13 20.01 -48.31 -14.90
C LEU A 13 18.70 -48.96 -15.48
N ALA A 14 18.41 -50.17 -15.00
CA ALA A 14 17.17 -50.87 -15.30
C ALA A 14 16.62 -51.55 -14.04
N ALA A 15 16.44 -50.78 -12.98
CA ALA A 15 15.76 -51.29 -11.77
C ALA A 15 15.21 -50.16 -10.91
N LEU A 16 14.24 -49.41 -11.43
CA LEU A 16 13.37 -48.57 -10.59
C LEU A 16 12.17 -47.99 -11.37
N ALA A 17 11.44 -48.91 -12.07
CA ALA A 17 10.13 -48.57 -12.61
C ALA A 17 9.23 -49.81 -12.69
N ARG A 18 8.95 -50.44 -11.56
CA ARG A 18 7.83 -51.40 -11.40
C ARG A 18 7.29 -51.29 -9.98
N ARG A 19 6.34 -50.39 -9.81
CA ARG A 19 5.23 -50.55 -8.84
C ARG A 19 4.17 -49.50 -9.14
N ASN A 20 2.98 -50.04 -9.33
CA ASN A 20 1.68 -49.36 -9.37
C ASN A 20 1.15 -48.94 -10.75
N ASN A 21 0.60 -49.86 -11.54
CA ASN A 21 -0.85 -49.86 -11.80
C ASN A 21 -1.25 -51.12 -12.60
N PRO A 22 -2.16 -51.94 -12.13
CA PRO A 22 -2.74 -53.03 -12.92
C PRO A 22 -4.08 -52.59 -13.52
N GLY A 23 -4.24 -52.75 -14.81
CA GLY A 23 -5.57 -52.81 -15.43
C GLY A 23 -5.71 -51.89 -16.66
N LEU A 24 -5.63 -52.52 -17.81
CA LEU A 24 -6.60 -52.50 -18.89
C LEU A 24 -5.96 -53.09 -20.15
N GLY A 25 -6.71 -54.01 -20.71
CA GLY A 25 -6.36 -55.02 -21.68
C GLY A 25 -6.12 -54.54 -23.11
N ALA A 26 -5.53 -55.45 -23.74
CA ALA A 26 -5.63 -56.00 -25.09
C ALA A 26 -5.96 -55.09 -26.30
N GLU A 27 -5.21 -55.47 -27.33
CA GLU A 27 -5.48 -55.42 -28.77
C GLU A 27 -4.96 -54.22 -29.56
N SER A 28 -3.92 -54.44 -30.32
CA SER A 28 -3.88 -54.66 -31.77
C SER A 28 -2.46 -54.51 -32.30
N GLY A 29 -1.97 -55.55 -32.96
CA GLY A 29 -0.67 -55.65 -33.56
C GLY A 29 -0.52 -54.84 -34.85
N ILE A 30 0.64 -54.32 -35.05
CA ILE A 30 1.18 -54.03 -36.38
C ILE A 30 2.66 -54.45 -36.40
N GLU A 31 2.87 -55.50 -37.20
CA GLU A 31 4.13 -56.11 -37.53
C GLU A 31 4.93 -55.19 -38.46
N PHE A 32 6.13 -54.77 -38.09
CA PHE A 32 7.05 -54.12 -39.03
C PHE A 32 8.33 -54.93 -39.10
N ARG A 33 8.42 -55.81 -40.13
CA ARG A 33 9.65 -56.49 -40.52
C ARG A 33 10.53 -55.52 -41.27
N SER A 34 11.70 -55.22 -40.74
CA SER A 34 12.83 -54.67 -41.50
C SER A 34 13.91 -55.73 -41.66
N ARG A 35 14.07 -56.19 -42.87
CA ARG A 35 15.22 -57.04 -43.29
C ARG A 35 16.47 -56.16 -43.40
N LEU A 36 17.46 -56.41 -42.60
CA LEU A 36 18.83 -55.99 -42.88
C LEU A 36 19.60 -57.17 -43.42
N ARG A 37 19.99 -57.07 -44.67
CA ARG A 37 20.89 -58.01 -45.35
C ARG A 37 22.31 -57.46 -45.24
N TRP A 38 23.20 -58.19 -44.60
CA TRP A 38 24.64 -57.92 -44.62
C TRP A 38 25.25 -58.55 -45.84
N SER A 39 25.98 -57.76 -46.63
CA SER A 39 26.91 -58.27 -47.64
C SER A 39 28.32 -57.84 -47.25
N ASP A 40 29.13 -58.84 -46.97
CA ASP A 40 30.55 -58.71 -46.77
C ASP A 40 31.23 -58.40 -48.12
N GLU A 41 31.84 -57.27 -48.24
CA GLU A 41 32.87 -57.05 -49.25
C GLU A 41 34.00 -56.15 -48.66
N CYS A 42 35.15 -56.80 -48.44
CA CYS A 42 36.41 -56.16 -48.09
C CYS A 42 36.91 -55.34 -49.30
N VAL A 43 37.04 -54.06 -49.16
CA VAL A 43 37.84 -53.22 -50.04
C VAL A 43 38.75 -52.27 -49.23
N ARG A 44 40.03 -52.31 -49.53
CA ARG A 44 41.17 -51.65 -48.87
C ARG A 44 40.98 -50.12 -48.77
N PRO A 45 41.52 -49.50 -47.71
CA PRO A 45 41.43 -48.07 -47.57
C PRO A 45 42.58 -47.37 -48.34
N SER A 46 42.26 -46.61 -49.37
CA SER A 46 43.15 -45.55 -49.86
C SER A 46 42.95 -44.30 -49.03
N ALA A 47 43.95 -43.97 -48.20
CA ALA A 47 43.96 -42.75 -47.44
C ALA A 47 44.06 -41.55 -48.37
N LYS A 48 42.95 -40.85 -48.57
CA LYS A 48 42.97 -39.47 -49.10
C LYS A 48 43.13 -38.52 -47.93
N CYS A 49 44.32 -37.96 -47.79
CA CYS A 49 44.53 -36.78 -46.95
C CYS A 49 43.74 -35.60 -47.52
N TYR A 50 42.70 -35.23 -46.87
CA TYR A 50 42.03 -33.95 -47.11
C TYR A 50 42.77 -32.89 -46.31
N THR A 51 43.61 -32.09 -46.98
CA THR A 51 44.10 -30.83 -46.44
C THR A 51 42.93 -29.85 -46.45
N PHE A 52 42.45 -29.52 -45.24
CA PHE A 52 41.42 -28.52 -45.06
C PHE A 52 42.08 -27.13 -45.23
N HIS A 53 41.99 -26.58 -46.41
CA HIS A 53 42.36 -25.18 -46.65
C HIS A 53 41.27 -24.28 -46.04
N MET A 54 41.52 -23.79 -44.84
CA MET A 54 40.67 -22.73 -44.28
C MET A 54 40.95 -21.44 -45.07
N SER A 55 39.97 -20.99 -45.84
CA SER A 55 40.07 -19.74 -46.58
C SER A 55 40.15 -18.58 -45.59
N GLU A 56 41.18 -17.76 -45.67
CA GLU A 56 41.43 -16.57 -44.84
C GLU A 56 40.29 -15.54 -44.82
N GLY A 57 39.32 -15.65 -45.74
CA GLY A 57 38.14 -14.78 -45.77
C GLY A 57 37.12 -14.99 -44.67
N ARG A 58 37.03 -16.23 -44.08
CA ARG A 58 36.04 -16.52 -43.01
C ARG A 58 36.48 -16.00 -41.65
N SER A 59 37.77 -15.89 -41.40
CA SER A 59 38.30 -15.38 -40.14
C SER A 59 38.08 -13.86 -39.99
N ARG A 60 38.15 -13.11 -41.09
CA ARG A 60 37.88 -11.65 -41.07
C ARG A 60 36.42 -11.33 -40.88
N ALA A 61 35.51 -12.10 -41.48
CA ALA A 61 34.08 -11.92 -41.29
C ALA A 61 33.69 -12.22 -39.84
N LEU A 62 34.18 -13.29 -39.22
CA LEU A 62 33.99 -13.59 -37.80
C LEU A 62 34.56 -12.50 -36.90
N LEU A 63 35.73 -11.96 -37.23
CA LEU A 63 36.34 -10.86 -36.47
C LEU A 63 35.46 -9.60 -36.52
N TRP A 64 34.91 -9.24 -37.69
CA TRP A 64 34.01 -8.11 -37.84
C TRP A 64 32.66 -8.31 -37.11
N ILE A 65 32.13 -9.55 -37.08
CA ILE A 65 30.91 -9.89 -36.31
C ILE A 65 31.18 -9.76 -34.82
N LEU A 66 32.34 -10.22 -34.31
CA LEU A 66 32.73 -10.10 -32.91
C LEU A 66 32.97 -8.64 -32.51
N ILE A 67 33.64 -7.84 -33.35
CA ILE A 67 33.86 -6.42 -33.09
C ILE A 67 32.52 -5.64 -33.14
N GLY A 68 31.69 -5.86 -34.17
CA GLY A 68 30.42 -5.24 -34.31
C GLY A 68 29.41 -5.62 -33.19
N GLY A 69 29.35 -6.90 -32.84
CA GLY A 69 28.56 -7.41 -31.75
C GLY A 69 29.01 -6.88 -30.38
N GLY A 70 30.34 -6.83 -30.16
CA GLY A 70 30.92 -6.24 -28.96
C GLY A 70 30.66 -4.74 -28.84
N ALA A 71 30.80 -3.98 -29.94
CA ALA A 71 30.48 -2.56 -29.98
C ALA A 71 28.98 -2.28 -29.75
N PHE A 72 28.12 -3.10 -30.34
CA PHE A 72 26.68 -3.01 -30.13
C PHE A 72 26.31 -3.31 -28.66
N PHE A 73 26.89 -4.35 -28.06
CA PHE A 73 26.68 -4.68 -26.66
C PHE A 73 27.14 -3.56 -25.73
N LEU A 74 28.32 -2.97 -25.99
CA LEU A 74 28.83 -1.84 -25.23
C LEU A 74 27.94 -0.59 -25.40
N PHE A 75 27.42 -0.36 -26.61
CA PHE A 75 26.47 0.73 -26.87
C PHE A 75 25.16 0.52 -26.09
N VAL A 76 24.59 -0.68 -26.12
CA VAL A 76 23.39 -1.02 -25.33
C VAL A 76 23.66 -0.87 -23.84
N LEU A 77 24.81 -1.35 -23.35
CA LEU A 77 25.22 -1.18 -21.96
C LEU A 77 25.38 0.30 -21.57
N ALA A 78 25.98 1.10 -22.46
CA ALA A 78 26.14 2.55 -22.25
C ALA A 78 24.76 3.27 -22.22
N VAL A 79 23.85 2.91 -23.11
CA VAL A 79 22.48 3.44 -23.12
C VAL A 79 21.75 3.02 -21.85
N PHE A 80 21.85 1.75 -21.43
CA PHE A 80 21.26 1.29 -20.18
C PHE A 80 21.87 2.00 -18.96
N THR A 81 23.19 2.20 -18.96
CA THR A 81 23.87 2.93 -17.88
C THR A 81 23.45 4.40 -17.87
N LEU A 82 23.32 5.03 -19.04
CA LEU A 82 22.86 6.41 -19.17
C LEU A 82 21.41 6.55 -18.70
N VAL A 83 20.53 5.63 -19.11
CA VAL A 83 19.13 5.57 -18.64
C VAL A 83 19.07 5.30 -17.14
N TYR A 84 19.89 4.37 -16.64
CA TYR A 84 20.02 4.10 -15.21
C TYR A 84 20.49 5.34 -14.43
N LEU A 85 21.54 6.03 -14.93
CA LEU A 85 22.03 7.28 -14.32
C LEU A 85 21.00 8.40 -14.39
N THR A 86 20.31 8.60 -15.52
CA THR A 86 19.26 9.64 -15.63
C THR A 86 18.07 9.33 -14.73
N LEU A 87 17.69 8.06 -14.56
CA LEU A 87 16.61 7.66 -13.67
C LEU A 87 17.03 7.70 -12.18
N HIS A 88 18.30 7.50 -11.85
CA HIS A 88 18.79 7.45 -10.48
C HIS A 88 19.49 8.74 -10.04
N VAL A 89 20.14 9.47 -10.93
CA VAL A 89 20.82 10.75 -10.64
C VAL A 89 19.90 11.94 -10.94
N GLY A 90 18.94 11.81 -11.89
CA GLY A 90 17.94 12.84 -12.18
C GLY A 90 16.90 13.06 -11.08
N GLY A 91 16.97 12.35 -9.98
CA GLY A 91 16.06 12.43 -8.84
C GLY A 91 16.62 13.07 -7.58
N THR A 92 17.83 13.59 -7.60
CA THR A 92 18.19 14.64 -6.65
C THR A 92 17.46 15.90 -7.14
N GLN A 93 16.20 16.07 -6.71
CA GLN A 93 15.81 17.42 -6.40
C GLN A 93 16.93 17.91 -5.49
N THR A 94 17.79 18.76 -6.03
CA THR A 94 18.54 19.68 -5.23
C THR A 94 17.49 20.48 -4.48
N GLY A 95 16.98 19.89 -3.40
CA GLY A 95 16.45 20.67 -2.32
C GLY A 95 17.61 21.61 -2.04
N PHE A 96 17.47 22.84 -2.46
CA PHE A 96 18.26 23.93 -1.93
C PHE A 96 18.25 23.66 -0.43
N ASN A 97 19.37 23.15 0.11
CA ASN A 97 19.60 23.15 1.54
C ASN A 97 19.73 24.63 1.96
N GLY A 98 18.64 25.36 1.82
CA GLY A 98 18.47 26.61 2.45
C GLY A 98 18.61 26.34 3.94
N PHE A 99 19.63 26.91 4.55
CA PHE A 99 19.75 27.05 6.00
C PHE A 99 18.58 27.92 6.49
N GLY A 100 17.36 27.44 6.37
CA GLY A 100 16.13 28.13 6.74
C GLY A 100 15.24 27.23 7.59
N ASP A 101 14.50 27.88 8.44
CA ASP A 101 13.47 27.23 9.24
C ASP A 101 12.42 26.58 8.31
N ARG A 102 12.06 25.32 8.60
CA ARG A 102 11.22 24.47 7.75
C ARG A 102 9.90 24.14 8.43
N ILE A 103 8.89 23.90 7.61
CA ILE A 103 7.60 23.36 8.06
C ILE A 103 7.42 21.97 7.44
N GLY A 104 7.20 20.97 8.28
CA GLY A 104 6.84 19.62 7.82
C GLY A 104 5.37 19.56 7.43
N VAL A 105 5.06 18.97 6.30
CA VAL A 105 3.67 18.71 5.89
C VAL A 105 3.43 17.22 5.88
N VAL A 106 2.45 16.76 6.66
CA VAL A 106 2.01 15.37 6.74
C VAL A 106 0.62 15.29 6.13
N ASP A 107 0.45 14.48 5.10
CA ASP A 107 -0.84 14.31 4.45
C ASP A 107 -1.62 13.16 5.13
N LEU A 108 -2.90 13.41 5.46
CA LEU A 108 -3.87 12.42 5.93
C LEU A 108 -5.00 12.35 4.89
N GLU A 109 -4.85 11.46 3.93
CA GLU A 109 -5.73 11.31 2.78
C GLU A 109 -6.51 10.00 2.82
N GLY A 110 -7.75 10.00 2.29
CA GLY A 110 -8.60 8.81 2.17
C GLY A 110 -9.04 8.22 3.50
N VAL A 111 -9.46 6.95 3.47
CA VAL A 111 -9.94 6.25 4.67
C VAL A 111 -8.79 5.87 5.58
N ILE A 112 -8.91 6.16 6.87
CA ILE A 112 -7.89 5.85 7.89
C ILE A 112 -7.95 4.35 8.22
N LEU A 113 -7.14 3.55 7.54
CA LEU A 113 -7.08 2.10 7.76
C LEU A 113 -5.95 1.70 8.70
N SER A 114 -4.85 2.44 8.69
CA SER A 114 -3.67 2.19 9.49
C SER A 114 -3.08 3.52 9.98
N PRO A 115 -2.65 3.61 11.23
CA PRO A 115 -2.02 4.82 11.75
C PRO A 115 -0.58 4.99 11.27
N GLN A 116 0.11 3.90 10.91
CA GLN A 116 1.56 3.86 10.69
C GLN A 116 2.10 4.86 9.67
N PRO A 117 1.49 5.05 8.49
CA PRO A 117 2.01 6.01 7.52
C PRO A 117 2.08 7.44 8.07
N VAL A 118 1.05 7.86 8.82
CA VAL A 118 0.96 9.21 9.39
C VAL A 118 1.83 9.32 10.64
N VAL A 119 1.75 8.36 11.56
CA VAL A 119 2.51 8.36 12.82
C VAL A 119 4.03 8.37 12.56
N SER A 120 4.52 7.57 11.59
CA SER A 120 5.94 7.54 11.26
C SER A 120 6.45 8.89 10.74
N GLN A 121 5.66 9.57 9.92
CA GLN A 121 5.99 10.90 9.39
C GLN A 121 5.95 11.96 10.49
N LEU A 122 4.92 11.94 11.34
CA LEU A 122 4.81 12.84 12.50
C LEU A 122 6.03 12.72 13.41
N LYS A 123 6.46 11.49 13.74
CA LYS A 123 7.65 11.22 14.55
C LYS A 123 8.92 11.75 13.88
N LYS A 124 9.12 11.45 12.59
CA LYS A 124 10.27 11.91 11.83
C LYS A 124 10.39 13.45 11.88
N PHE A 125 9.29 14.16 11.64
CA PHE A 125 9.29 15.63 11.69
C PHE A 125 9.36 16.18 13.11
N ALA A 126 8.83 15.45 14.09
CA ALA A 126 8.94 15.86 15.49
C ALA A 126 10.39 15.81 16.01
N ASP A 127 11.16 14.84 15.55
CA ASP A 127 12.56 14.64 15.96
C ASP A 127 13.55 15.49 15.16
N ASP A 128 13.15 16.03 13.99
CA ASP A 128 13.98 16.92 13.19
C ASP A 128 13.96 18.34 13.75
N SER A 129 15.10 18.83 14.27
CA SER A 129 15.24 20.16 14.83
C SER A 129 15.10 21.30 13.81
N SER A 130 15.30 21.03 12.53
CA SER A 130 15.12 22.00 11.44
C SER A 130 13.63 22.26 11.14
N ILE A 131 12.75 21.35 11.50
CA ILE A 131 11.31 21.51 11.36
C ILE A 131 10.77 22.28 12.56
N LYS A 132 10.25 23.48 12.35
CA LYS A 132 9.74 24.36 13.43
C LYS A 132 8.28 24.08 13.77
N ALA A 133 7.50 23.68 12.80
CA ALA A 133 6.09 23.29 12.96
C ALA A 133 5.72 22.18 11.99
N ILE A 134 4.60 21.53 12.27
CA ILE A 134 4.03 20.51 11.40
C ILE A 134 2.63 20.97 10.98
N ILE A 135 2.35 20.91 9.67
CA ILE A 135 1.00 21.04 9.13
C ILE A 135 0.49 19.63 8.84
N LEU A 136 -0.59 19.24 9.49
CA LEU A 136 -1.33 18.05 9.15
C LEU A 136 -2.40 18.43 8.12
N HIS A 137 -2.17 18.06 6.87
CA HIS A 137 -3.05 18.36 5.75
C HIS A 137 -4.06 17.21 5.56
N ILE A 138 -5.34 17.51 5.74
CA ILE A 138 -6.39 16.50 5.88
C ILE A 138 -7.35 16.57 4.69
N ASN A 139 -7.52 15.44 4.01
CA ASN A 139 -8.59 15.18 3.06
C ASN A 139 -9.11 13.75 3.25
N SER A 140 -9.90 13.54 4.32
CA SER A 140 -10.26 12.21 4.80
C SER A 140 -11.69 12.19 5.38
N PRO A 141 -12.50 11.18 5.04
CA PRO A 141 -13.82 10.93 5.65
C PRO A 141 -13.73 10.25 7.02
N GLY A 142 -12.52 10.00 7.55
CA GLY A 142 -12.28 9.22 8.76
C GLY A 142 -11.91 7.78 8.48
N GLY A 143 -12.17 6.88 9.42
CA GLY A 143 -11.81 5.47 9.27
C GLY A 143 -11.90 4.68 10.58
N GLY A 144 -11.00 3.71 10.77
CA GLY A 144 -10.97 2.86 11.94
C GLY A 144 -10.78 3.64 13.24
N VAL A 145 -11.59 3.32 14.25
CA VAL A 145 -11.57 3.99 15.56
C VAL A 145 -10.17 3.97 16.18
N ALA A 146 -9.59 2.77 16.32
CA ALA A 146 -8.28 2.60 16.94
C ALA A 146 -7.15 3.28 16.15
N ALA A 147 -7.23 3.25 14.81
CA ALA A 147 -6.24 3.91 13.95
C ALA A 147 -6.28 5.44 14.11
N SER A 148 -7.49 6.01 14.16
CA SER A 148 -7.69 7.45 14.39
C SER A 148 -7.20 7.86 15.79
N GLU A 149 -7.49 7.03 16.80
CA GLU A 149 -7.06 7.27 18.18
C GLU A 149 -5.52 7.25 18.31
N GLU A 150 -4.84 6.33 17.66
CA GLU A 150 -3.38 6.26 17.70
C GLU A 150 -2.73 7.50 17.10
N ILE A 151 -3.26 8.00 15.96
CA ILE A 151 -2.79 9.26 15.37
C ILE A 151 -3.07 10.44 16.30
N TYR A 152 -4.28 10.53 16.86
CA TYR A 152 -4.66 11.56 17.83
C TYR A 152 -3.70 11.60 19.02
N ARG A 153 -3.41 10.46 19.61
CA ARG A 153 -2.48 10.34 20.74
C ARG A 153 -1.07 10.79 20.37
N GLU A 154 -0.61 10.45 19.18
CA GLU A 154 0.71 10.88 18.71
C GLU A 154 0.78 12.39 18.51
N VAL A 155 -0.26 13.01 17.94
CA VAL A 155 -0.35 14.47 17.83
C VAL A 155 -0.29 15.13 19.21
N LYS A 156 -1.06 14.65 20.17
CA LYS A 156 -1.02 15.14 21.57
C LYS A 156 0.36 14.99 22.20
N ARG A 157 1.00 13.82 22.01
CA ARG A 157 2.34 13.55 22.54
C ARG A 157 3.38 14.50 21.98
N ILE A 158 3.38 14.73 20.69
CA ILE A 158 4.34 15.64 20.03
C ILE A 158 4.16 17.06 20.55
N ARG A 159 2.93 17.53 20.69
CA ARG A 159 2.65 18.86 21.25
C ARG A 159 3.13 19.00 22.69
N ALA A 160 2.91 18.00 23.52
CA ALA A 160 3.27 18.02 24.93
C ALA A 160 4.80 17.87 25.16
N ASP A 161 5.39 16.80 24.59
CA ASP A 161 6.76 16.39 24.88
C ASP A 161 7.80 17.18 24.05
N LYS A 162 7.53 17.36 22.76
CA LYS A 162 8.44 18.03 21.83
C LYS A 162 8.18 19.54 21.74
N LYS A 163 7.07 20.02 22.29
CA LYS A 163 6.60 21.43 22.21
C LYS A 163 6.59 21.96 20.78
N LYS A 164 6.37 21.06 19.83
CA LYS A 164 6.32 21.39 18.40
C LYS A 164 4.87 21.68 18.02
N LYS A 165 4.64 22.84 17.40
CA LYS A 165 3.32 23.27 17.00
C LYS A 165 2.80 22.39 15.87
N ILE A 166 1.56 21.91 15.99
CA ILE A 166 0.86 21.15 14.97
C ILE A 166 -0.42 21.87 14.59
N VAL A 167 -0.53 22.26 13.33
CA VAL A 167 -1.67 22.97 12.76
C VAL A 167 -2.34 22.07 11.72
N VAL A 168 -3.67 22.05 11.73
CA VAL A 168 -4.45 21.28 10.75
C VAL A 168 -4.94 22.21 9.64
N SER A 169 -4.79 21.73 8.40
CA SER A 169 -5.41 22.29 7.19
C SER A 169 -6.36 21.27 6.59
N ILE A 170 -7.65 21.53 6.65
CA ILE A 170 -8.68 20.68 6.03
C ILE A 170 -8.93 21.17 4.62
N GLU A 171 -8.68 20.29 3.64
CA GLU A 171 -8.88 20.57 2.22
C GLU A 171 -10.39 20.50 1.87
N SER A 172 -10.88 19.34 1.45
CA SER A 172 -12.29 19.13 1.08
C SER A 172 -13.07 18.49 2.22
N VAL A 173 -12.50 17.48 2.88
CA VAL A 173 -13.15 16.69 3.93
C VAL A 173 -12.20 16.48 5.10
N GLY A 174 -12.69 16.77 6.29
CA GLY A 174 -12.03 16.45 7.55
C GLY A 174 -13.10 15.97 8.54
N ALA A 175 -13.66 14.78 8.28
CA ALA A 175 -14.84 14.31 8.98
C ALA A 175 -14.55 13.07 9.83
N SER A 176 -15.37 12.86 10.86
CA SER A 176 -15.38 11.68 11.72
C SER A 176 -14.00 11.37 12.31
N GLY A 177 -13.37 10.21 12.06
CA GLY A 177 -12.02 9.89 12.55
C GLY A 177 -10.96 10.92 12.19
N ALA A 178 -11.08 11.58 11.03
CA ALA A 178 -10.17 12.65 10.65
C ALA A 178 -10.39 13.92 11.50
N PHE A 179 -11.63 14.23 11.86
CA PHE A 179 -11.93 15.30 12.79
C PHE A 179 -11.50 14.96 14.21
N TYR A 180 -11.64 13.69 14.61
CA TYR A 180 -11.09 13.18 15.87
C TYR A 180 -9.59 13.50 15.98
N VAL A 181 -8.82 13.15 14.93
CA VAL A 181 -7.39 13.46 14.84
C VAL A 181 -7.14 14.97 14.87
N ALA A 182 -7.90 15.73 14.05
CA ALA A 182 -7.75 17.18 13.97
C ALA A 182 -7.93 17.87 15.33
N SER A 183 -8.84 17.39 16.17
CA SER A 183 -9.13 17.96 17.49
C SER A 183 -7.93 17.93 18.44
N ALA A 184 -6.90 17.10 18.18
CA ALA A 184 -5.66 17.07 18.95
C ALA A 184 -4.68 18.20 18.64
N SER A 185 -4.89 18.96 17.55
CA SER A 185 -3.95 20.00 17.08
C SER A 185 -4.04 21.32 17.84
N ASP A 186 -3.11 22.24 17.56
CA ASP A 186 -3.11 23.57 18.16
C ASP A 186 -4.14 24.50 17.53
N LYS A 187 -4.32 24.38 16.20
CA LYS A 187 -5.29 25.12 15.41
C LYS A 187 -5.80 24.29 14.25
N ILE A 188 -7.06 24.48 13.91
CA ILE A 188 -7.73 23.86 12.78
C ILE A 188 -8.23 24.94 11.82
N TYR A 189 -7.80 24.84 10.57
CA TYR A 189 -8.28 25.65 9.46
C TYR A 189 -9.04 24.76 8.48
N ALA A 190 -10.03 25.32 7.82
CA ALA A 190 -10.75 24.68 6.72
C ALA A 190 -11.17 25.74 5.70
N ASN A 191 -11.40 25.35 4.46
CA ASN A 191 -12.08 26.22 3.51
C ASN A 191 -13.55 26.41 3.93
N ALA A 192 -14.20 27.50 3.54
CA ALA A 192 -15.59 27.76 3.89
C ALA A 192 -16.54 26.61 3.49
N GLY A 193 -16.27 25.97 2.34
CA GLY A 193 -17.05 24.85 1.82
C GLY A 193 -16.54 23.46 2.23
N SER A 194 -15.48 23.33 3.01
CA SER A 194 -14.99 22.03 3.49
C SER A 194 -16.04 21.34 4.36
N VAL A 195 -16.06 20.01 4.28
CA VAL A 195 -16.95 19.18 5.11
C VAL A 195 -16.22 18.76 6.38
N VAL A 196 -16.80 19.14 7.55
CA VAL A 196 -16.19 18.95 8.87
C VAL A 196 -17.18 18.30 9.84
N GLY A 197 -16.71 17.66 10.89
CA GLY A 197 -17.56 17.12 11.95
C GLY A 197 -17.83 15.63 11.79
N SER A 198 -19.08 15.21 11.59
CA SER A 198 -19.50 13.80 11.65
C SER A 198 -19.04 13.11 12.94
N ILE A 199 -19.30 13.77 14.09
CA ILE A 199 -18.95 13.22 15.41
C ILE A 199 -19.91 12.09 15.72
N GLY A 200 -19.44 10.85 15.59
CA GLY A 200 -20.23 9.65 15.75
C GLY A 200 -19.44 8.37 15.46
N VAL A 201 -20.04 7.22 15.79
CA VAL A 201 -19.48 5.89 15.57
C VAL A 201 -20.49 5.03 14.84
N ILE A 202 -20.03 4.26 13.88
CA ILE A 202 -20.87 3.25 13.22
C ILE A 202 -20.22 1.87 13.29
N ALA A 203 -21.02 0.83 13.43
CA ALA A 203 -20.67 -0.54 13.09
C ALA A 203 -21.61 -0.99 11.98
N GLN A 204 -21.05 -1.51 10.90
CA GLN A 204 -21.83 -1.90 9.72
C GLN A 204 -21.34 -3.20 9.14
N TRP A 205 -22.25 -4.08 8.79
CA TRP A 205 -22.02 -5.28 8.00
C TRP A 205 -23.29 -5.62 7.21
N VAL A 206 -23.14 -6.46 6.20
CA VAL A 206 -24.28 -6.95 5.41
C VAL A 206 -24.79 -8.27 6.00
N ASN A 207 -26.07 -8.37 6.32
CA ASN A 207 -26.70 -9.64 6.68
C ASN A 207 -27.18 -10.34 5.40
N TYR A 208 -26.68 -11.55 5.18
CA TYR A 208 -27.07 -12.41 4.04
C TYR A 208 -27.75 -13.71 4.46
N GLY A 209 -28.28 -13.78 5.69
CA GLY A 209 -28.95 -14.96 6.23
C GLY A 209 -30.10 -15.45 5.36
N ASP A 210 -30.92 -14.54 4.83
CA ASP A 210 -32.05 -14.90 3.97
C ASP A 210 -31.57 -15.41 2.59
N LEU A 211 -30.47 -14.89 2.07
CA LEU A 211 -29.84 -15.41 0.86
C LEU A 211 -29.38 -16.86 1.06
N LEU A 212 -28.76 -17.17 2.20
CA LEU A 212 -28.38 -18.54 2.53
C LEU A 212 -29.58 -19.49 2.62
N LYS A 213 -30.67 -19.04 3.27
CA LYS A 213 -31.92 -19.81 3.34
C LYS A 213 -32.49 -20.10 1.95
N TRP A 214 -32.51 -19.09 1.09
CA TRP A 214 -32.97 -19.24 -0.29
C TRP A 214 -32.11 -20.23 -1.08
N ALA A 215 -30.78 -20.18 -0.91
CA ALA A 215 -29.83 -21.09 -1.54
C ALA A 215 -29.82 -22.49 -0.88
N LYS A 216 -30.65 -22.73 0.15
CA LYS A 216 -30.70 -23.96 0.94
C LYS A 216 -29.34 -24.31 1.60
N LEU A 217 -28.54 -23.29 1.89
CA LEU A 217 -27.29 -23.40 2.64
C LEU A 217 -27.57 -23.14 4.12
N LYS A 218 -26.80 -23.83 4.97
CA LYS A 218 -26.85 -23.64 6.43
C LYS A 218 -25.48 -23.22 6.91
N ASP A 219 -25.41 -22.07 7.60
CA ASP A 219 -24.28 -21.71 8.41
C ASP A 219 -24.30 -22.54 9.71
N VAL A 220 -23.22 -23.22 10.02
CA VAL A 220 -23.11 -24.06 11.23
C VAL A 220 -21.99 -23.52 12.09
N VAL A 221 -22.33 -22.90 13.20
CA VAL A 221 -21.40 -22.34 14.14
C VAL A 221 -21.38 -23.17 15.43
N ILE A 222 -20.19 -23.66 15.82
CA ILE A 222 -19.93 -24.24 17.13
C ILE A 222 -19.07 -23.27 17.90
N LYS A 223 -19.57 -22.72 19.01
CA LYS A 223 -18.92 -21.64 19.74
C LYS A 223 -18.83 -21.89 21.23
N THR A 224 -17.88 -21.25 21.87
CA THR A 224 -17.80 -21.14 23.33
C THR A 224 -18.24 -19.72 23.75
N GLY A 225 -19.23 -19.64 24.62
CA GLY A 225 -19.79 -18.37 25.06
C GLY A 225 -20.81 -17.76 24.12
N GLU A 226 -21.76 -17.06 24.68
CA GLU A 226 -22.95 -16.54 24.00
C GLU A 226 -22.58 -15.54 22.88
N PHE A 227 -21.68 -14.61 23.17
CA PHE A 227 -21.34 -13.48 22.30
C PHE A 227 -20.21 -13.75 21.30
N LYS A 228 -19.67 -15.00 21.20
CA LYS A 228 -18.47 -15.26 20.39
C LYS A 228 -18.67 -15.06 18.88
N ASP A 229 -19.88 -15.21 18.40
CA ASP A 229 -20.29 -15.00 17.02
C ASP A 229 -21.20 -13.78 16.82
N THR A 230 -21.16 -12.82 17.75
CA THR A 230 -21.86 -11.54 17.59
C THR A 230 -21.39 -10.86 16.31
N GLY A 231 -22.35 -10.36 15.51
CA GLY A 231 -22.06 -9.79 14.19
C GLY A 231 -21.90 -10.83 13.09
N ASN A 232 -22.26 -12.10 13.32
CA ASN A 232 -22.32 -13.12 12.26
C ASN A 232 -23.31 -12.68 11.18
N PRO A 233 -22.85 -12.46 9.93
CA PRO A 233 -23.69 -11.94 8.85
C PRO A 233 -24.66 -12.97 8.28
N ALA A 234 -24.60 -14.23 8.73
CA ALA A 234 -25.52 -15.28 8.29
C ALA A 234 -26.84 -15.31 9.09
N ARG A 235 -27.00 -14.49 10.10
CA ARG A 235 -28.18 -14.42 10.97
C ARG A 235 -28.40 -13.02 11.55
N ASP A 236 -29.60 -12.78 12.06
CA ASP A 236 -29.89 -11.58 12.81
C ASP A 236 -29.20 -11.57 14.18
N LEU A 237 -28.94 -10.38 14.70
CA LEU A 237 -28.51 -10.21 16.08
C LEU A 237 -29.66 -10.55 17.03
N THR A 238 -29.31 -11.21 18.13
CA THR A 238 -30.22 -11.32 19.29
C THR A 238 -30.36 -9.95 19.98
N PRO A 239 -31.44 -9.70 20.75
CA PRO A 239 -31.56 -8.47 21.53
C PRO A 239 -30.39 -8.24 22.50
N ALA A 240 -29.83 -9.31 23.09
CA ALA A 240 -28.67 -9.23 23.98
C ALA A 240 -27.40 -8.81 23.21
N GLU A 241 -27.18 -9.36 22.01
CA GLU A 241 -26.05 -8.97 21.16
C GLU A 241 -26.19 -7.52 20.66
N GLN A 242 -27.41 -7.11 20.32
CA GLN A 242 -27.67 -5.72 19.93
C GLN A 242 -27.37 -4.74 21.07
N ALA A 243 -27.80 -5.04 22.30
CA ALA A 243 -27.50 -4.23 23.47
C ALA A 243 -25.98 -4.18 23.74
N TYR A 244 -25.29 -5.32 23.67
CA TYR A 244 -23.84 -5.40 23.80
C TYR A 244 -23.10 -4.57 22.76
N MET A 245 -23.48 -4.65 21.47
CA MET A 245 -22.88 -3.87 20.40
C MET A 245 -23.15 -2.36 20.58
N GLN A 246 -24.35 -1.99 21.04
CA GLN A 246 -24.69 -0.59 21.31
C GLN A 246 -23.83 -0.03 22.44
N ASP A 247 -23.62 -0.78 23.53
CA ASP A 247 -22.75 -0.37 24.64
C ASP A 247 -21.29 -0.11 24.19
N LEU A 248 -20.75 -0.97 23.31
CA LEU A 248 -19.44 -0.75 22.72
C LEU A 248 -19.39 0.55 21.89
N ILE A 249 -20.40 0.79 21.06
CA ILE A 249 -20.51 2.00 20.24
C ILE A 249 -20.63 3.24 21.13
N ASP A 250 -21.45 3.18 22.15
CA ASP A 250 -21.64 4.28 23.10
C ASP A 250 -20.36 4.61 23.86
N ASN A 251 -19.60 3.61 24.25
CA ASN A 251 -18.29 3.82 24.89
C ASN A 251 -17.31 4.54 23.95
N MET A 252 -17.19 4.10 22.69
CA MET A 252 -16.34 4.75 21.70
C MET A 252 -16.83 6.17 21.38
N PHE A 253 -18.15 6.38 21.35
CA PHE A 253 -18.74 7.67 21.11
C PHE A 253 -18.44 8.67 22.26
N HIS A 254 -18.52 8.22 23.50
CA HIS A 254 -18.08 9.03 24.65
C HIS A 254 -16.63 9.47 24.55
N GLN A 255 -15.74 8.58 24.12
CA GLN A 255 -14.32 8.90 23.88
C GLN A 255 -14.17 9.98 22.81
N PHE A 256 -14.96 9.93 21.73
CA PHE A 256 -14.91 10.93 20.68
C PHE A 256 -15.37 12.30 21.18
N ILE A 257 -16.51 12.36 21.88
CA ILE A 257 -17.01 13.62 22.47
C ILE A 257 -15.95 14.22 23.42
N GLN A 258 -15.35 13.40 24.27
CA GLN A 258 -14.31 13.86 25.20
C GLN A 258 -13.09 14.42 24.46
N ALA A 259 -12.62 13.74 23.40
CA ALA A 259 -11.49 14.19 22.61
C ALA A 259 -11.74 15.57 21.95
N VAL A 260 -12.94 15.77 21.42
CA VAL A 260 -13.34 17.06 20.83
C VAL A 260 -13.50 18.12 21.93
N SER A 261 -14.13 17.79 23.05
CA SER A 261 -14.29 18.69 24.20
C SER A 261 -12.92 19.20 24.67
N ASP A 262 -11.99 18.29 24.93
CA ASP A 262 -10.64 18.61 25.39
C ASP A 262 -9.87 19.44 24.36
N GLY A 263 -9.93 19.02 23.08
CA GLY A 263 -9.15 19.60 22.02
C GLY A 263 -9.64 20.99 21.59
N ARG A 264 -10.94 21.23 21.69
CA ARG A 264 -11.56 22.49 21.29
C ARG A 264 -11.88 23.41 22.48
N GLY A 265 -11.64 22.95 23.70
CA GLY A 265 -12.00 23.72 24.91
C GLY A 265 -13.49 23.98 25.07
N LEU A 266 -14.32 23.06 24.55
CA LEU A 266 -15.79 23.10 24.66
C LEU A 266 -16.25 22.25 25.83
N LYS A 267 -17.41 22.57 26.38
CA LYS A 267 -18.01 21.69 27.41
C LYS A 267 -18.46 20.38 26.78
N TYR A 268 -18.30 19.29 27.52
CA TYR A 268 -18.71 17.96 27.08
C TYR A 268 -20.15 17.93 26.58
N ASP A 269 -21.09 18.54 27.34
CA ASP A 269 -22.51 18.55 26.99
C ASP A 269 -22.80 19.39 25.72
N ASP A 270 -22.07 20.47 25.49
CA ASP A 270 -22.19 21.27 24.28
C ASP A 270 -21.76 20.47 23.04
N VAL A 271 -20.65 19.72 23.14
CA VAL A 271 -20.21 18.81 22.07
C VAL A 271 -21.22 17.68 21.89
N LYS A 272 -21.71 17.07 22.98
CA LYS A 272 -22.69 16.00 22.92
C LYS A 272 -23.99 16.41 22.22
N ALA A 273 -24.44 17.66 22.41
CA ALA A 273 -25.64 18.19 21.77
C ALA A 273 -25.54 18.25 20.23
N ILE A 274 -24.34 18.44 19.68
CA ILE A 274 -24.09 18.50 18.24
C ILE A 274 -23.55 17.19 17.68
N ALA A 275 -23.12 16.25 18.52
CA ALA A 275 -22.51 14.97 18.15
C ALA A 275 -23.59 13.94 17.75
N ASN A 276 -24.21 14.16 16.61
CA ASN A 276 -25.28 13.32 16.08
C ASN A 276 -24.97 12.73 14.70
N GLY A 277 -23.67 12.70 14.34
CA GLY A 277 -23.20 12.19 13.06
C GLY A 277 -23.33 13.18 11.89
N LYS A 278 -23.89 14.37 12.11
CA LYS A 278 -23.99 15.38 11.06
C LYS A 278 -22.62 15.95 10.68
N VAL A 279 -22.51 16.33 9.43
CA VAL A 279 -21.40 17.16 8.92
C VAL A 279 -21.83 18.62 8.82
N TRP A 280 -20.85 19.48 8.82
CA TRP A 280 -21.01 20.93 8.77
C TRP A 280 -20.08 21.50 7.70
N THR A 281 -20.45 22.62 7.10
CA THR A 281 -19.47 23.38 6.30
C THR A 281 -18.39 23.96 7.20
N GLY A 282 -17.23 24.32 6.63
CA GLY A 282 -16.19 25.01 7.38
C GLY A 282 -16.70 26.29 8.04
N GLU A 283 -17.59 27.05 7.35
CA GLU A 283 -18.19 28.24 7.90
C GLU A 283 -19.04 27.93 9.14
N GLN A 284 -19.96 26.94 9.07
CA GLN A 284 -20.75 26.50 10.21
C GLN A 284 -19.89 25.92 11.35
N ALA A 285 -18.86 25.16 11.01
CA ALA A 285 -17.95 24.59 12.00
C ALA A 285 -17.17 25.68 12.76
N LYS A 286 -16.86 26.80 12.11
CA LYS A 286 -16.23 27.95 12.76
C LYS A 286 -17.18 28.62 13.74
N GLU A 287 -18.45 28.83 13.36
CA GLU A 287 -19.46 29.41 14.26
C GLU A 287 -19.65 28.55 15.52
N MET A 288 -19.61 27.23 15.36
CA MET A 288 -19.69 26.26 16.46
C MET A 288 -18.37 26.07 17.23
N LYS A 289 -17.31 26.80 16.86
CA LYS A 289 -15.95 26.66 17.44
C LYS A 289 -15.32 25.26 17.27
N LEU A 290 -15.82 24.50 16.34
CA LEU A 290 -15.21 23.20 15.98
C LEU A 290 -13.89 23.41 15.24
N ILE A 291 -13.75 24.51 14.49
CA ILE A 291 -12.50 24.94 13.87
C ILE A 291 -12.16 26.38 14.32
N ASP A 292 -10.92 26.80 14.11
CA ASP A 292 -10.42 28.11 14.55
C ASP A 292 -10.61 29.19 13.49
N SER A 293 -10.37 28.86 12.23
CA SER A 293 -10.43 29.84 11.15
C SER A 293 -10.75 29.24 9.80
N ILE A 294 -11.30 30.08 8.94
CA ILE A 294 -11.40 29.80 7.51
C ILE A 294 -10.07 30.19 6.86
N GLY A 295 -9.56 29.33 6.00
CA GLY A 295 -8.34 29.55 5.24
C GLY A 295 -7.98 28.35 4.37
N ASP A 296 -7.39 28.66 3.22
CA ASP A 296 -6.80 27.68 2.31
C ASP A 296 -5.41 27.23 2.80
N PHE A 297 -4.79 26.29 2.11
CA PHE A 297 -3.49 25.75 2.49
C PHE A 297 -2.40 26.82 2.58
N GLU A 298 -2.37 27.75 1.64
CA GLU A 298 -1.38 28.85 1.62
C GLU A 298 -1.53 29.79 2.82
N THR A 299 -2.78 30.08 3.20
CA THR A 299 -3.10 30.83 4.43
C THR A 299 -2.56 30.08 5.65
N VAL A 300 -2.79 28.77 5.72
CA VAL A 300 -2.30 27.95 6.85
C VAL A 300 -0.78 27.93 6.92
N VAL A 301 -0.10 27.81 5.79
CA VAL A 301 1.37 27.88 5.70
C VAL A 301 1.88 29.21 6.23
N SER A 302 1.33 30.33 5.73
CA SER A 302 1.72 31.68 6.14
C SER A 302 1.49 31.95 7.63
N GLU A 303 0.30 31.60 8.13
CA GLU A 303 -0.06 31.78 9.55
C GLU A 303 0.77 30.88 10.48
N THR A 304 1.05 29.64 10.03
CA THR A 304 1.92 28.72 10.77
C THR A 304 3.33 29.26 10.84
N ALA A 305 3.91 29.72 9.71
CA ALA A 305 5.24 30.32 9.66
C ALA A 305 5.38 31.52 10.62
N LYS A 306 4.45 32.46 10.55
CA LYS A 306 4.40 33.61 11.47
C LYS A 306 4.35 33.15 12.92
N SER A 307 3.55 32.13 13.23
CA SER A 307 3.32 31.65 14.59
C SER A 307 4.56 31.02 15.25
N VAL A 308 5.55 30.61 14.46
CA VAL A 308 6.82 30.00 14.92
C VAL A 308 8.04 30.86 14.60
N GLY A 309 7.82 32.14 14.22
CA GLY A 309 8.88 33.13 14.03
C GLY A 309 9.66 32.99 12.72
N ILE A 310 9.12 32.32 11.72
CA ILE A 310 9.73 32.22 10.39
C ILE A 310 9.42 33.52 9.64
N SER A 311 10.48 34.20 9.20
CA SER A 311 10.37 35.39 8.37
C SER A 311 10.48 35.04 6.89
N GLY A 312 9.53 35.50 6.10
CA GLY A 312 9.45 35.17 4.66
C GLY A 312 8.72 33.87 4.37
N GLU A 313 8.92 33.32 3.18
CA GLU A 313 8.29 32.08 2.71
C GLU A 313 9.01 30.87 3.31
N PRO A 314 8.31 29.98 4.05
CA PRO A 314 8.92 28.83 4.67
C PRO A 314 9.24 27.74 3.62
N THR A 315 10.30 26.98 3.85
CA THR A 315 10.54 25.76 3.08
C THR A 315 9.61 24.64 3.58
N LEU A 316 8.73 24.17 2.71
CA LEU A 316 7.86 23.03 3.01
C LEU A 316 8.59 21.71 2.76
N VAL A 317 8.57 20.83 3.75
CA VAL A 317 9.11 19.49 3.65
C VAL A 317 7.96 18.48 3.65
N ARG A 318 7.80 17.78 2.55
CA ARG A 318 6.87 16.65 2.47
C ARG A 318 7.64 15.32 2.51
N PRO A 319 7.04 14.24 3.02
CA PRO A 319 7.66 12.93 2.94
C PRO A 319 7.89 12.53 1.47
N GLU A 320 9.01 11.87 1.20
CA GLU A 320 9.20 11.28 -0.13
C GLU A 320 8.09 10.25 -0.37
N LYS A 321 7.30 10.44 -1.43
CA LYS A 321 6.38 9.39 -1.91
C LYS A 321 7.22 8.18 -2.32
N GLU A 322 6.84 6.99 -1.90
CA GLU A 322 7.49 5.76 -2.35
C GLU A 322 7.56 5.78 -3.88
N ARG A 323 8.79 5.72 -4.41
CA ARG A 323 8.98 5.73 -5.87
C ARG A 323 8.40 4.43 -6.42
N LYS A 324 7.45 4.55 -7.33
CA LYS A 324 6.99 3.39 -8.12
C LYS A 324 8.22 2.76 -8.77
N THR A 325 8.44 1.49 -8.52
CA THR A 325 9.56 0.76 -9.14
C THR A 325 9.34 0.65 -10.64
N LEU A 326 10.42 0.46 -11.40
CA LEU A 326 10.33 0.27 -12.85
C LEU A 326 9.44 -0.95 -13.20
N LEU A 327 9.35 -1.91 -12.28
CA LEU A 327 8.47 -3.06 -12.36
C LEU A 327 6.99 -2.64 -12.27
N ASP A 328 6.65 -1.71 -11.40
CA ASP A 328 5.29 -1.15 -11.26
C ASP A 328 4.88 -0.37 -12.51
N LEU A 329 5.87 0.26 -13.18
CA LEU A 329 5.65 0.98 -14.43
C LEU A 329 5.48 0.04 -15.63
N LEU A 330 6.22 -1.09 -15.65
CA LEU A 330 6.21 -2.06 -16.76
C LEU A 330 5.03 -3.04 -16.68
N LEU A 331 4.59 -3.38 -15.47
CA LEU A 331 3.47 -4.31 -15.26
C LEU A 331 2.11 -3.60 -15.33
N GLY A 332 2.11 -2.27 -15.52
CA GLY A 332 0.91 -1.45 -15.42
C GLY A 332 0.43 -1.36 -13.97
N ASP A 333 -0.45 -0.44 -13.70
CA ASP A 333 -1.05 -0.31 -12.38
C ASP A 333 -2.10 -1.41 -12.22
N VAL A 334 -1.64 -2.63 -11.84
CA VAL A 334 -2.53 -3.79 -11.58
C VAL A 334 -3.56 -3.43 -10.49
N SER A 335 -3.29 -2.37 -9.70
CA SER A 335 -4.22 -1.84 -8.72
C SER A 335 -5.52 -1.30 -9.34
N GLU A 336 -5.53 -0.96 -10.63
CA GLU A 336 -6.74 -0.53 -11.34
C GLU A 336 -7.71 -1.70 -11.59
N TYR A 337 -7.20 -2.93 -11.65
CA TYR A 337 -7.97 -4.17 -11.85
C TYR A 337 -8.25 -4.94 -10.55
N ILE A 338 -7.51 -4.65 -9.49
CA ILE A 338 -7.74 -5.22 -8.16
C ILE A 338 -8.48 -4.16 -7.34
N PRO A 339 -9.64 -4.48 -6.74
CA PRO A 339 -10.32 -3.54 -5.85
C PRO A 339 -9.31 -2.99 -4.85
N SER A 340 -9.19 -1.67 -4.74
CA SER A 340 -8.25 -1.05 -3.81
C SER A 340 -8.50 -1.63 -2.41
N ARG A 341 -7.44 -1.72 -1.61
CA ARG A 341 -7.54 -2.21 -0.24
C ARG A 341 -8.63 -1.45 0.54
N GLU A 342 -8.85 -0.19 0.20
CA GLU A 342 -9.91 0.67 0.71
C GLU A 342 -11.31 0.15 0.36
N LYS A 343 -11.57 -0.20 -0.92
CA LYS A 343 -12.83 -0.80 -1.35
C LYS A 343 -13.10 -2.17 -0.72
N LEU A 344 -12.05 -2.97 -0.51
CA LEU A 344 -12.17 -4.26 0.19
C LEU A 344 -12.45 -4.07 1.68
N MET A 345 -11.87 -3.05 2.30
CA MET A 345 -12.06 -2.77 3.73
C MET A 345 -13.39 -2.07 4.02
N GLU A 346 -13.97 -1.33 3.07
CA GLU A 346 -15.35 -0.81 3.19
C GLU A 346 -16.39 -1.93 3.37
N GLN A 347 -16.05 -3.16 3.00
CA GLN A 347 -16.92 -4.34 3.11
C GLN A 347 -16.63 -5.19 4.37
N GLN A 348 -15.57 -4.86 5.13
CA GLN A 348 -15.24 -5.61 6.34
C GLN A 348 -16.08 -5.13 7.53
N ALA A 349 -16.51 -6.08 8.36
CA ALA A 349 -17.13 -5.77 9.64
C ALA A 349 -16.12 -5.06 10.55
N GLY A 350 -16.51 -3.93 11.14
CA GLY A 350 -15.65 -3.17 12.03
C GLY A 350 -16.34 -1.97 12.66
N PHE A 351 -15.65 -1.36 13.62
CA PHE A 351 -16.07 -0.12 14.24
C PHE A 351 -15.33 1.04 13.56
N TYR A 352 -16.08 2.02 13.10
CA TYR A 352 -15.56 3.12 12.32
C TYR A 352 -16.00 4.48 12.83
N TYR A 353 -15.07 5.42 12.84
CA TYR A 353 -15.31 6.84 12.72
C TYR A 353 -15.23 7.16 11.22
N LEU A 354 -16.31 6.95 10.50
CA LEU A 354 -16.34 7.09 9.04
C LEU A 354 -17.59 7.83 8.59
N TRP A 355 -17.39 8.89 7.82
CA TRP A 355 -18.47 9.57 7.11
C TRP A 355 -18.62 8.96 5.71
N LYS A 356 -19.84 8.52 5.37
CA LYS A 356 -20.21 7.90 4.08
C LYS A 356 -21.20 8.78 3.33
#